data_72a5ac147ff1b63ecc2cf09223de5a52
#
_entry.id   72a5ac147ff1b63ecc2cf09223de5a52
#
_cell.length_a   1.000
_cell.length_b   1.000
_cell.length_c   1.000
_cell.angle_alpha   90.00
_cell.angle_beta   90.00
_cell.angle_gamma   90.00
#
_symmetry.space_group_name_H-M   'P 1'
#
loop_
_entity.id
_entity.type
_entity.pdbx_description
1 polymer ?
#
loop_
_entity_poly.entity_id
_entity_poly.type
_entity_poly.pdbx_seq_one_letter_code
_entity_poly.pdbx_strand_id
1 'polypeptide(L)'
;MLYTEGSQYLATQVSRACNVPAYMISADMNGSYTYNNILDARKDFVSSSLQPFLTAIEDRLSMDDLTPRGQVVRFSIDETYLRADAVTRLNVIEKMINLGLITVDQARGMEDLAPNGESGVDINLQ
;
A
#
# COMPACT_ATOMS: atom_id res chain seq x y z
N MET A 1 17.61 -26.25 -23.27
CA MET A 1 16.63 -25.33 -23.84
C MET A 1 15.20 -25.76 -23.57
N LEU A 2 14.69 -26.84 -24.10
CA LEU A 2 13.31 -27.30 -23.87
C LEU A 2 12.93 -27.50 -22.40
N TYR A 3 13.84 -27.98 -21.57
CA TYR A 3 13.60 -28.17 -20.14
C TYR A 3 13.41 -26.82 -19.39
N THR A 4 14.23 -25.82 -19.71
CA THR A 4 14.15 -24.48 -19.09
C THR A 4 12.88 -23.75 -19.51
N GLU A 5 12.50 -23.84 -20.80
CA GLU A 5 11.27 -23.28 -21.33
C GLU A 5 10.02 -23.93 -20.72
N GLY A 6 10.05 -25.27 -20.57
CA GLY A 6 8.98 -26.04 -19.94
C GLY A 6 8.81 -25.68 -18.46
N SER A 7 9.91 -25.53 -17.72
CA SER A 7 9.89 -25.09 -16.31
C SER A 7 9.33 -23.66 -16.16
N GLN A 8 9.75 -22.76 -17.04
CA GLN A 8 9.25 -21.39 -17.05
C GLN A 8 7.76 -21.32 -17.38
N TYR A 9 7.29 -22.13 -18.33
CA TYR A 9 5.88 -22.24 -18.64
C TYR A 9 5.07 -22.74 -17.45
N LEU A 10 5.52 -23.79 -16.76
CA LEU A 10 4.86 -24.32 -15.56
C LEU A 10 4.82 -23.28 -14.43
N ALA A 11 5.90 -22.58 -14.16
CA ALA A 11 5.96 -21.53 -13.17
C ALA A 11 4.94 -20.42 -13.47
N THR A 12 4.80 -20.03 -14.74
CA THR A 12 3.80 -19.06 -15.18
C THR A 12 2.37 -19.58 -15.02
N GLN A 13 2.11 -20.88 -15.26
CA GLN A 13 0.79 -21.46 -15.04
C GLN A 13 0.42 -21.49 -13.55
N VAL A 14 1.37 -21.78 -12.66
CA VAL A 14 1.15 -21.71 -11.21
C VAL A 14 0.83 -20.28 -10.78
N SER A 15 1.56 -19.29 -11.29
CA SER A 15 1.29 -17.86 -11.06
C SER A 15 -0.15 -17.48 -11.43
N ARG A 16 -0.61 -17.92 -12.61
CA ARG A 16 -1.99 -17.69 -13.08
C ARG A 16 -3.03 -18.38 -12.19
N ALA A 17 -2.78 -19.63 -11.82
CA ALA A 17 -3.69 -20.41 -10.98
C ALA A 17 -3.85 -19.79 -9.57
N CYS A 18 -2.76 -19.22 -9.02
CA CYS A 18 -2.77 -18.53 -7.73
C CYS A 18 -3.23 -17.08 -7.82
N ASN A 19 -3.43 -16.54 -9.01
CA ASN A 19 -3.70 -15.11 -9.24
C ASN A 19 -2.64 -14.19 -8.60
N VAL A 20 -1.38 -14.60 -8.66
CA VAL A 20 -0.23 -13.86 -8.16
C VAL A 20 0.69 -13.51 -9.33
N PRO A 21 1.10 -12.24 -9.51
CA PRO A 21 2.01 -11.86 -10.57
C PRO A 21 3.31 -12.67 -10.56
N ALA A 22 3.74 -13.12 -11.73
CA ALA A 22 4.92 -13.99 -11.87
C ALA A 22 6.21 -13.38 -11.28
N TYR A 23 6.38 -12.07 -11.37
CA TYR A 23 7.53 -11.36 -10.80
C TYR A 23 7.60 -11.45 -9.26
N MET A 24 6.46 -11.54 -8.57
CA MET A 24 6.41 -11.64 -7.09
C MET A 24 6.91 -12.99 -6.57
N ILE A 25 6.77 -14.04 -7.38
CA ILE A 25 7.23 -15.39 -7.04
C ILE A 25 8.53 -15.75 -7.77
N SER A 26 9.22 -14.76 -8.34
CA SER A 26 10.45 -14.94 -9.12
C SER A 26 10.29 -15.90 -10.31
N ALA A 27 9.09 -15.99 -10.85
CA ALA A 27 8.77 -16.85 -11.99
C ALA A 27 8.93 -16.13 -13.35
N ASP A 28 9.26 -14.84 -13.36
CA ASP A 28 9.55 -14.06 -14.54
C ASP A 28 11.06 -13.80 -14.64
N MET A 29 11.70 -14.44 -15.61
CA MET A 29 13.14 -14.31 -15.85
C MET A 29 13.50 -13.17 -16.80
N ASN A 30 12.54 -12.57 -17.49
CA ASN A 30 12.76 -11.56 -18.53
C ASN A 30 12.25 -10.16 -18.16
N GLY A 31 11.68 -9.99 -16.99
CA GLY A 31 11.09 -8.73 -16.55
C GLY A 31 12.14 -7.71 -16.10
N SER A 32 12.36 -6.69 -16.91
CA SER A 32 13.05 -5.46 -16.46
C SER A 32 12.03 -4.52 -15.83
N TYR A 33 11.93 -4.55 -14.51
CA TYR A 33 11.02 -3.65 -13.79
C TYR A 33 11.74 -2.36 -13.39
N THR A 34 11.28 -1.23 -13.90
CA THR A 34 11.60 0.09 -13.36
C THR A 34 10.80 0.34 -12.09
N TYR A 35 11.30 1.21 -11.22
CA TYR A 35 10.65 1.55 -9.94
C TYR A 35 9.17 1.93 -10.08
N ASN A 36 8.83 2.72 -11.09
CA ASN A 36 7.44 3.13 -11.37
C ASN A 36 6.56 1.93 -11.77
N ASN A 37 7.09 1.02 -12.58
CA ASN A 37 6.35 -0.18 -13.01
C ASN A 37 6.10 -1.13 -11.83
N ILE A 38 7.00 -1.19 -10.85
CA ILE A 38 6.82 -2.00 -9.63
C ILE A 38 5.68 -1.45 -8.78
N LEU A 39 5.58 -0.13 -8.64
CA LEU A 39 4.51 0.50 -7.85
C LEU A 39 3.14 0.26 -8.48
N ASP A 40 3.04 0.42 -9.79
CA ASP A 40 1.80 0.17 -10.54
C ASP A 40 1.41 -1.31 -10.50
N ALA A 41 2.38 -2.21 -10.62
CA ALA A 41 2.16 -3.65 -10.51
C ALA A 41 1.69 -4.06 -9.10
N ARG A 42 2.19 -3.41 -8.04
CA ARG A 42 1.69 -3.61 -6.66
C ARG A 42 0.25 -3.15 -6.50
N LYS A 43 -0.10 -1.99 -7.05
CA LYS A 43 -1.48 -1.48 -7.04
C LYS A 43 -2.43 -2.42 -7.75
N ASP A 44 -2.04 -2.91 -8.92
CA ASP A 44 -2.82 -3.87 -9.68
C ASP A 44 -3.02 -5.18 -8.92
N PHE A 45 -1.98 -5.71 -8.29
CA PHE A 45 -2.06 -6.91 -7.46
C PHE A 45 -3.02 -6.73 -6.28
N VAL A 46 -2.97 -5.60 -5.58
CA VAL A 46 -3.91 -5.31 -4.49
C VAL A 46 -5.34 -5.25 -5.01
N SER A 47 -5.60 -4.50 -6.08
CA SER A 47 -6.95 -4.29 -6.58
C SER A 47 -7.57 -5.53 -7.23
N SER A 48 -6.78 -6.33 -7.94
CA SER A 48 -7.28 -7.48 -8.69
C SER A 48 -7.22 -8.80 -7.93
N SER A 49 -6.25 -8.97 -7.05
CA SER A 49 -6.00 -10.26 -6.38
C SER A 49 -6.31 -10.24 -4.89
N LEU A 50 -5.89 -9.21 -4.16
CA LEU A 50 -6.02 -9.14 -2.70
C LEU A 50 -7.35 -8.54 -2.23
N GLN A 51 -7.93 -7.62 -2.96
CA GLN A 51 -9.12 -6.86 -2.53
C GLN A 51 -10.28 -7.74 -2.05
N PRO A 52 -10.65 -8.84 -2.72
CA PRO A 52 -11.73 -9.71 -2.24
C PRO A 52 -11.46 -10.31 -0.85
N PHE A 53 -10.22 -10.72 -0.58
CA PHE A 53 -9.82 -11.27 0.72
C PHE A 53 -9.82 -10.20 1.81
N LEU A 54 -9.28 -9.02 1.50
CA LEU A 54 -9.24 -7.89 2.42
C LEU A 54 -10.64 -7.46 2.81
N THR A 55 -11.54 -7.29 1.83
CA THR A 55 -12.94 -6.93 2.07
C THR A 55 -13.65 -7.96 2.94
N ALA A 56 -13.47 -9.25 2.67
CA ALA A 56 -14.09 -10.30 3.46
C ALA A 56 -13.64 -10.28 4.94
N ILE A 57 -12.36 -10.01 5.18
CA ILE A 57 -11.81 -9.90 6.54
C ILE A 57 -12.30 -8.61 7.22
N GLU A 58 -12.26 -7.47 6.52
CA GLU A 58 -12.76 -6.18 7.02
C GLU A 58 -14.24 -6.27 7.42
N ASP A 59 -15.06 -6.85 6.56
CA ASP A 59 -16.50 -7.02 6.81
C ASP A 59 -16.74 -7.88 8.03
N ARG A 60 -16.01 -9.01 8.16
CA ARG A 60 -16.15 -9.88 9.33
C ARG A 60 -15.71 -9.21 10.62
N LEU A 61 -14.60 -8.48 10.61
CA LEU A 61 -14.09 -7.77 11.79
C LEU A 61 -14.94 -6.55 12.16
N SER A 62 -15.66 -5.97 11.19
CA SER A 62 -16.54 -4.80 11.41
C SER A 62 -17.94 -5.16 11.90
N MET A 63 -18.25 -6.46 12.10
CA MET A 63 -19.55 -6.87 12.63
C MET A 63 -19.74 -6.44 14.09
N ASP A 64 -20.98 -6.16 14.47
CA ASP A 64 -21.39 -5.67 15.81
C ASP A 64 -20.98 -6.60 16.98
N ASP A 65 -20.68 -7.87 16.69
CA ASP A 65 -20.21 -8.83 17.68
C ASP A 65 -18.73 -8.71 18.03
N LEU A 66 -17.94 -8.05 17.17
CA LEU A 66 -16.50 -7.87 17.35
C LEU A 66 -16.11 -6.40 17.52
N THR A 67 -16.78 -5.51 16.81
CA THR A 67 -16.45 -4.06 16.79
C THR A 67 -17.65 -3.25 17.27
N PRO A 68 -17.45 -2.23 18.13
CA PRO A 68 -18.54 -1.39 18.62
C PRO A 68 -19.31 -0.72 17.46
N ARG A 69 -20.62 -0.56 17.66
CA ARG A 69 -21.49 0.08 16.65
C ARG A 69 -20.98 1.45 16.23
N GLY A 70 -20.97 1.70 14.93
CA GLY A 70 -20.51 2.95 14.35
C GLY A 70 -19.00 3.00 14.09
N GLN A 71 -18.28 1.93 14.39
CA GLN A 71 -16.87 1.76 14.03
C GLN A 71 -16.73 0.71 12.93
N VAL A 72 -15.70 0.83 12.12
CA VAL A 72 -15.36 -0.12 11.07
C VAL A 72 -13.86 -0.42 11.11
N VAL A 73 -13.51 -1.65 10.80
CA VAL A 73 -12.11 -2.06 10.65
C VAL A 73 -11.73 -1.96 9.19
N ARG A 74 -10.59 -1.34 8.90
CA ARG A 74 -10.04 -1.21 7.55
C ARG A 74 -8.55 -1.51 7.55
N PHE A 75 -8.07 -2.16 6.49
CA PHE A 75 -6.65 -2.31 6.26
C PHE A 75 -6.05 -1.01 5.71
N SER A 76 -4.96 -0.55 6.32
CA SER A 76 -4.22 0.65 5.89
C SER A 76 -3.19 0.27 4.82
N ILE A 77 -3.64 -0.17 3.65
CA ILE A 77 -2.78 -0.66 2.58
C ILE A 77 -2.05 0.47 1.89
N ASP A 78 -2.72 1.61 1.69
CA ASP A 78 -2.13 2.78 1.04
C ASP A 78 -0.95 3.33 1.83
N GLU A 79 -1.02 3.30 3.15
CA GLU A 79 0.03 3.82 4.02
C GLU A 79 1.22 2.86 4.16
N THR A 80 0.98 1.55 4.10
CA THR A 80 2.01 0.54 4.37
C THR A 80 2.59 -0.08 3.12
N TYR A 81 1.75 -0.61 2.25
CA TYR A 81 2.16 -1.40 1.10
C TYR A 81 2.30 -0.60 -0.19
N LEU A 82 1.39 0.36 -0.41
CA LEU A 82 1.37 1.22 -1.59
C LEU A 82 2.05 2.59 -1.33
N ARG A 83 2.79 2.69 -0.22
CA ARG A 83 3.42 3.94 0.19
C ARG A 83 4.21 4.55 -0.96
N ALA A 84 3.75 5.69 -1.47
CA ALA A 84 4.46 6.48 -2.44
C ALA A 84 5.81 6.95 -1.88
N ASP A 85 6.71 7.40 -2.75
CA ASP A 85 7.92 8.07 -2.30
C ASP A 85 7.61 9.28 -1.42
N ALA A 86 8.54 9.66 -0.56
CA ALA A 86 8.34 10.73 0.43
C ALA A 86 7.89 12.05 -0.22
N VAL A 87 8.41 12.39 -1.38
CA VAL A 87 8.10 13.63 -2.09
C VAL A 87 6.64 13.64 -2.58
N THR A 88 6.21 12.57 -3.22
CA THR A 88 4.82 12.45 -3.69
C THR A 88 3.84 12.49 -2.54
N ARG A 89 4.14 11.83 -1.42
CA ARG A 89 3.31 11.82 -0.22
C ARG A 89 3.20 13.20 0.41
N LEU A 90 4.33 13.88 0.60
CA LEU A 90 4.33 15.24 1.15
C LEU A 90 3.58 16.23 0.26
N ASN A 91 3.66 16.11 -1.06
CA ASN A 91 2.87 16.93 -1.99
C ASN A 91 1.35 16.71 -1.85
N VAL A 92 0.92 15.48 -1.57
CA VAL A 92 -0.49 15.18 -1.30
C VAL A 92 -0.92 15.80 0.03
N ILE A 93 -0.13 15.64 1.08
CA ILE A 93 -0.39 16.21 2.41
C ILE A 93 -0.46 17.74 2.33
N GLU A 94 0.47 18.38 1.64
CA GLU A 94 0.46 19.83 1.42
C GLU A 94 -0.85 20.28 0.77
N LYS A 95 -1.30 19.59 -0.28
CA LYS A 95 -2.59 19.91 -0.92
C LYS A 95 -3.78 19.70 0.01
N MET A 96 -3.77 18.67 0.84
CA MET A 96 -4.85 18.42 1.81
C MET A 96 -4.92 19.51 2.87
N ILE A 97 -3.79 20.01 3.36
CA ILE A 97 -3.70 21.16 4.28
C ILE A 97 -4.20 22.43 3.58
N ASN A 98 -3.73 22.72 2.37
CA ASN A 98 -4.12 23.91 1.61
C ASN A 98 -5.62 23.94 1.28
N LEU A 99 -6.25 22.79 1.09
CA LEU A 99 -7.68 22.64 0.88
C LEU A 99 -8.50 22.64 2.20
N GLY A 100 -7.83 22.69 3.36
CA GLY A 100 -8.48 22.65 4.66
C GLY A 100 -9.10 21.30 5.03
N LEU A 101 -8.69 20.22 4.36
CA LEU A 101 -9.19 18.87 4.61
C LEU A 101 -8.61 18.25 5.89
N ILE A 102 -7.37 18.60 6.21
CA ILE A 102 -6.66 18.15 7.41
C ILE A 102 -5.93 19.32 8.05
N THR A 103 -5.70 19.22 9.37
CA THR A 103 -4.86 20.15 10.10
C THR A 103 -3.39 19.76 10.02
N VAL A 104 -2.48 20.69 10.32
CA VAL A 104 -1.04 20.41 10.37
C VAL A 104 -0.71 19.30 11.38
N ASP A 105 -1.40 19.26 12.53
CA ASP A 105 -1.18 18.24 13.55
C ASP A 105 -1.66 16.85 13.09
N GLN A 106 -2.77 16.80 12.37
CA GLN A 106 -3.22 15.56 11.73
C GLN A 106 -2.21 15.07 10.66
N ALA A 107 -1.68 15.98 9.87
CA ALA A 107 -0.65 15.69 8.88
C ALA A 107 0.65 15.16 9.53
N ARG A 108 1.05 15.74 10.66
CA ARG A 108 2.19 15.25 11.45
C ARG A 108 1.94 13.84 11.98
N GLY A 109 0.73 13.54 12.45
CA GLY A 109 0.35 12.19 12.88
C GLY A 109 0.40 11.16 11.75
N MET A 110 0.08 11.55 10.51
CA MET A 110 0.21 10.67 9.33
C MET A 110 1.66 10.30 9.00
N GLU A 111 2.62 11.14 9.42
CA GLU A 111 4.06 10.90 9.25
C GLU A 111 4.74 10.43 10.56
N ASP A 112 3.97 9.95 11.53
CA ASP A 112 4.45 9.50 12.84
C ASP A 112 5.24 10.58 13.62
N LEU A 113 4.95 11.86 13.38
CA LEU A 113 5.55 13.00 14.05
C LEU A 113 4.66 13.49 15.21
N ALA A 114 5.28 13.87 16.32
CA ALA A 114 4.56 14.43 17.46
C ALA A 114 3.80 15.72 17.08
N PRO A 115 2.62 16.00 17.69
CA PRO A 115 1.90 17.26 17.52
C PRO A 115 2.77 18.47 17.92
N ASN A 116 2.56 19.62 17.28
CA ASN A 116 3.33 20.83 17.54
C ASN A 116 3.20 21.39 18.97
N GLY A 117 2.25 20.89 19.78
CA GLY A 117 1.96 21.39 21.12
C GLY A 117 2.78 20.79 22.27
N GLU A 118 3.53 19.70 22.06
CA GLU A 118 4.12 18.94 23.19
C GLU A 118 5.65 18.80 23.20
N SER A 119 6.37 19.26 22.22
CA SER A 119 7.83 19.33 22.32
C SER A 119 8.38 20.42 21.42
N GLY A 120 8.52 21.60 22.01
CA GLY A 120 9.25 22.70 21.39
C GLY A 120 10.73 22.32 21.19
N VAL A 121 11.04 21.84 20.01
CA VAL A 121 12.35 22.03 19.45
C VAL A 121 12.15 22.93 18.25
N ASP A 122 12.20 24.22 18.48
CA ASP A 122 12.37 25.21 17.43
C ASP A 122 13.74 24.93 16.78
N ILE A 123 13.72 24.18 15.70
CA ILE A 123 14.88 24.12 14.82
C ILE A 123 14.85 25.40 13.98
N ASN A 124 15.35 26.48 14.54
CA ASN A 124 15.74 27.65 13.78
C ASN A 124 16.92 27.25 12.90
N LEU A 125 16.62 26.86 11.67
CA LEU A 125 17.61 26.83 10.61
C LEU A 125 17.84 28.27 10.15
N GLN A 126 18.92 28.87 10.67
CA GLN A 126 19.54 30.06 10.11
C GLN A 126 20.33 29.68 8.87
#